data_44ea92a3550a4bc02e98103e151daa6a
#
_entry.id   44ea92a3550a4bc02e98103e151daa6a
#
_cell.length_a   1.000
_cell.length_b   1.000
_cell.length_c   1.000
_cell.angle_alpha   90.00
_cell.angle_beta   90.00
_cell.angle_gamma   90.00
#
_symmetry.space_group_name_H-M   'P 1'
#
loop_
_entity.id
_entity.type
_entity.pdbx_description
1 polymer ?
#
loop_
_entity_poly.entity_id
_entity_poly.type
_entity_poly.pdbx_seq_one_letter_code
_entity_poly.pdbx_strand_id
1 'polypeptide(L)'
;MGYSHKAYSRTGNRDKNEDSYCVFTGERVLCAALADGMGGFSGGEIASETVIQAFEQALERDVMTLPVNIILYANDMILQRQKELGNKMKTTAAVVRIDDTWAHIAHVGDSRVYAFKDAKVVFQTLDHTAAQMSVEVGEITPQEIRSHPDRCVLTKALGSSDERRPSLTQLPKDSFDCILMCTDGFWGSVTEKDMCNCLSQSCSPQQWLELMQEIRDKNILNDDDNNTAIAIMKQREG
;
A
#
# COMPACT_ATOMS: atom_id res chain seq x y z
N MET A 1 18.67 5.63 11.44
CA MET A 1 18.27 5.70 10.01
C MET A 1 17.61 7.04 9.74
N GLY A 2 18.01 7.75 8.68
CA GLY A 2 17.53 9.13 8.43
C GLY A 2 16.19 9.18 7.65
N TYR A 3 15.15 8.45 8.09
CA TYR A 3 13.80 8.56 7.55
C TYR A 3 12.81 8.99 8.63
N SER A 4 11.88 9.87 8.27
CA SER A 4 10.68 10.19 9.04
C SER A 4 9.45 9.65 8.29
N HIS A 5 8.39 9.37 9.02
CA HIS A 5 7.14 8.88 8.44
C HIS A 5 5.92 9.53 9.08
N LYS A 6 4.83 9.48 8.38
CA LYS A 6 3.48 9.79 8.86
C LYS A 6 2.50 8.90 8.13
N ALA A 7 1.47 8.47 8.82
CA ALA A 7 0.36 7.74 8.23
C ALA A 7 -0.96 8.34 8.68
N TYR A 8 -2.01 8.09 7.90
CA TYR A 8 -3.40 8.28 8.30
C TYR A 8 -4.26 7.19 7.67
N SER A 9 -5.42 6.98 8.28
CA SER A 9 -6.45 6.09 7.76
C SER A 9 -7.82 6.67 8.10
N ARG A 10 -8.76 6.61 7.15
CA ARG A 10 -10.13 7.10 7.30
C ARG A 10 -11.12 6.07 6.77
N THR A 11 -12.23 5.95 7.46
CA THR A 11 -13.34 5.07 7.07
C THR A 11 -14.08 5.57 5.83
N GLY A 12 -14.07 6.89 5.58
CA GLY A 12 -14.90 7.49 4.56
C GLY A 12 -16.39 7.36 4.90
N ASN A 13 -17.21 7.03 3.91
CA ASN A 13 -18.66 6.83 4.05
C ASN A 13 -19.05 5.36 4.31
N ARG A 14 -18.07 4.48 4.50
CA ARG A 14 -18.32 3.07 4.84
C ARG A 14 -18.69 2.92 6.31
N ASP A 15 -19.41 1.84 6.66
CA ASP A 15 -19.74 1.54 8.05
C ASP A 15 -18.51 1.19 8.90
N LYS A 16 -17.49 0.60 8.25
CA LYS A 16 -16.24 0.17 8.87
C LYS A 16 -15.03 0.52 8.00
N ASN A 17 -13.90 0.67 8.67
CA ASN A 17 -12.62 0.75 8.01
C ASN A 17 -12.03 -0.66 7.89
N GLU A 18 -11.95 -1.17 6.68
CA GLU A 18 -11.35 -2.47 6.38
C GLU A 18 -9.86 -2.34 5.99
N ASP A 19 -9.32 -1.10 5.92
CA ASP A 19 -7.90 -0.85 5.75
C ASP A 19 -7.14 -1.04 7.07
N SER A 20 -5.95 -1.62 6.99
CA SER A 20 -5.03 -1.76 8.13
C SER A 20 -3.60 -1.39 7.74
N TYR A 21 -2.84 -0.81 8.66
CA TYR A 21 -1.45 -0.46 8.43
C TYR A 21 -0.61 -0.53 9.70
N CYS A 22 0.70 -0.70 9.52
CA CYS A 22 1.70 -0.59 10.58
C CYS A 22 3.01 -0.03 10.03
N VAL A 23 3.73 0.74 10.86
CA VAL A 23 5.08 1.21 10.56
C VAL A 23 5.99 0.92 11.74
N PHE A 24 7.08 0.24 11.48
CA PHE A 24 8.15 -0.04 12.44
C PHE A 24 9.41 0.74 12.06
N THR A 25 10.01 1.42 13.03
CA THR A 25 11.28 2.13 12.86
C THR A 25 12.31 1.61 13.86
N GLY A 26 13.34 0.93 13.34
CA GLY A 26 14.50 0.49 14.08
C GLY A 26 15.72 1.40 13.82
N GLU A 27 16.87 1.05 14.41
CA GLU A 27 18.12 1.82 14.25
C GLU A 27 18.60 1.84 12.78
N ARG A 28 18.50 0.71 12.08
CA ARG A 28 19.05 0.51 10.73
C ARG A 28 18.01 0.07 9.69
N VAL A 29 16.74 -0.01 10.08
CA VAL A 29 15.66 -0.47 9.22
C VAL A 29 14.39 0.30 9.50
N LEU A 30 13.65 0.64 8.43
CA LEU A 30 12.27 1.08 8.49
C LEU A 30 11.43 0.07 7.72
N CYS A 31 10.38 -0.44 8.34
CA CYS A 31 9.43 -1.34 7.71
C CYS A 31 8.03 -0.75 7.77
N ALA A 32 7.25 -0.92 6.71
CA ALA A 32 5.86 -0.50 6.66
C ALA A 32 5.01 -1.56 5.96
N ALA A 33 3.80 -1.77 6.45
CA ALA A 33 2.80 -2.64 5.87
C ALA A 33 1.48 -1.90 5.73
N LEU A 34 0.77 -2.16 4.63
CA LEU A 34 -0.54 -1.63 4.29
C LEU A 34 -1.36 -2.75 3.69
N ALA A 35 -2.64 -2.85 4.06
CA ALA A 35 -3.57 -3.85 3.57
C ALA A 35 -4.97 -3.24 3.45
N ASP A 36 -5.65 -3.52 2.34
CA ASP A 36 -7.02 -3.12 2.05
C ASP A 36 -7.89 -4.37 2.04
N GLY A 37 -8.79 -4.46 3.00
CA GLY A 37 -9.61 -5.63 3.25
C GLY A 37 -10.85 -5.68 2.38
N MET A 38 -11.18 -6.85 1.87
CA MET A 38 -12.36 -7.09 1.05
C MET A 38 -13.14 -8.29 1.56
N GLY A 39 -14.42 -8.10 1.82
CA GLY A 39 -15.30 -9.19 2.20
C GLY A 39 -16.53 -8.71 2.95
N GLY A 40 -17.71 -9.21 2.60
CA GLY A 40 -18.92 -8.95 3.35
C GLY A 40 -18.83 -9.47 4.79
N PHE A 41 -19.66 -8.93 5.71
CA PHE A 41 -19.77 -9.36 7.11
C PHE A 41 -18.45 -9.34 7.92
N SER A 42 -17.69 -8.25 7.86
CA SER A 42 -16.42 -8.06 8.59
C SER A 42 -15.25 -8.96 8.15
N GLY A 43 -15.36 -9.63 7.02
CA GLY A 43 -14.27 -10.48 6.52
C GLY A 43 -13.05 -9.69 6.08
N GLY A 44 -13.25 -8.51 5.46
CA GLY A 44 -12.17 -7.63 5.01
C GLY A 44 -11.31 -7.10 6.15
N GLU A 45 -11.95 -6.56 7.20
CA GLU A 45 -11.29 -6.08 8.42
C GLU A 45 -10.38 -7.16 9.04
N ILE A 46 -10.91 -8.38 9.22
CA ILE A 46 -10.13 -9.50 9.77
C ILE A 46 -8.95 -9.86 8.86
N ALA A 47 -9.15 -9.82 7.54
CA ALA A 47 -8.11 -10.16 6.59
C ALA A 47 -6.97 -9.14 6.59
N SER A 48 -7.28 -7.85 6.54
CA SER A 48 -6.28 -6.77 6.57
C SER A 48 -5.54 -6.72 7.91
N GLU A 49 -6.23 -6.86 9.05
CA GLU A 49 -5.61 -6.98 10.36
C GLU A 49 -4.67 -8.21 10.47
N THR A 50 -5.03 -9.32 9.79
CA THR A 50 -4.17 -10.51 9.76
C THR A 50 -2.84 -10.23 9.05
N VAL A 51 -2.82 -9.40 8.01
CA VAL A 51 -1.58 -8.95 7.37
C VAL A 51 -0.70 -8.19 8.36
N ILE A 52 -1.29 -7.29 9.13
CA ILE A 52 -0.55 -6.49 10.13
C ILE A 52 -0.02 -7.38 11.25
N GLN A 53 -0.80 -8.33 11.74
CA GLN A 53 -0.34 -9.30 12.75
C GLN A 53 0.82 -10.17 12.22
N ALA A 54 0.75 -10.62 10.96
CA ALA A 54 1.86 -11.36 10.34
C ALA A 54 3.12 -10.49 10.22
N PHE A 55 2.97 -9.22 9.86
CA PHE A 55 4.06 -8.25 9.79
C PHE A 55 4.72 -8.06 11.16
N GLU A 56 3.97 -7.78 12.20
CA GLU A 56 4.47 -7.59 13.56
C GLU A 56 5.20 -8.83 14.07
N GLN A 57 4.59 -10.01 13.96
CA GLN A 57 5.20 -11.28 14.39
C GLN A 57 6.49 -11.61 13.62
N ALA A 58 6.55 -11.28 12.32
CA ALA A 58 7.74 -11.50 11.52
C ALA A 58 8.89 -10.58 11.99
N LEU A 59 8.61 -9.32 12.27
CA LEU A 59 9.61 -8.36 12.74
C LEU A 59 10.07 -8.62 14.17
N GLU A 60 9.21 -9.13 15.04
CA GLU A 60 9.58 -9.59 16.39
C GLU A 60 10.61 -10.73 16.34
N ARG A 61 10.51 -11.62 15.34
CA ARG A 61 11.46 -12.73 15.14
C ARG A 61 12.76 -12.25 14.50
N ASP A 62 12.64 -11.47 13.43
CA ASP A 62 13.77 -10.92 12.69
C ASP A 62 13.34 -9.68 11.91
N VAL A 63 13.84 -8.52 12.32
CA VAL A 63 13.56 -7.22 11.65
C VAL A 63 14.07 -7.17 10.21
N MET A 64 14.96 -8.10 9.82
CA MET A 64 15.48 -8.23 8.46
C MET A 64 14.65 -9.18 7.58
N THR A 65 13.53 -9.69 8.08
CA THR A 65 12.62 -10.52 7.28
C THR A 65 12.25 -9.82 5.97
N LEU A 66 12.34 -10.54 4.86
CA LEU A 66 12.00 -10.00 3.54
C LEU A 66 10.47 -9.79 3.42
N PRO A 67 10.01 -8.68 2.81
CA PRO A 67 8.59 -8.39 2.59
C PRO A 67 7.79 -9.54 1.98
N VAL A 68 8.39 -10.29 1.03
CA VAL A 68 7.74 -11.45 0.41
C VAL A 68 7.38 -12.53 1.42
N ASN A 69 8.26 -12.82 2.38
CA ASN A 69 8.02 -13.85 3.39
C ASN A 69 6.91 -13.44 4.35
N ILE A 70 6.80 -12.14 4.65
CA ILE A 70 5.72 -11.57 5.45
C ILE A 70 4.37 -11.78 4.74
N ILE A 71 4.29 -11.45 3.46
CA ILE A 71 3.05 -11.60 2.67
C ILE A 71 2.65 -13.07 2.54
N LEU A 72 3.60 -13.96 2.30
CA LEU A 72 3.31 -15.41 2.24
C LEU A 72 2.81 -15.94 3.58
N TYR A 73 3.45 -15.55 4.68
CA TYR A 73 3.01 -15.92 6.03
C TYR A 73 1.62 -15.37 6.34
N ALA A 74 1.34 -14.10 5.99
CA ALA A 74 0.01 -13.50 6.14
C ALA A 74 -1.06 -14.29 5.39
N ASN A 75 -0.78 -14.71 4.15
CA ASN A 75 -1.71 -15.52 3.38
C ASN A 75 -2.03 -16.86 4.05
N ASP A 76 -1.04 -17.55 4.60
CA ASP A 76 -1.25 -18.81 5.31
C ASP A 76 -2.12 -18.60 6.56
N MET A 77 -1.90 -17.51 7.31
CA MET A 77 -2.73 -17.13 8.45
C MET A 77 -4.18 -16.83 8.04
N ILE A 78 -4.38 -16.09 6.94
CA ILE A 78 -5.74 -15.78 6.43
C ILE A 78 -6.47 -17.08 6.04
N LEU A 79 -5.80 -17.99 5.32
CA LEU A 79 -6.40 -19.26 4.92
C LEU A 79 -6.75 -20.15 6.11
N GLN A 80 -5.96 -20.10 7.18
CA GLN A 80 -6.28 -20.79 8.42
C GLN A 80 -7.53 -20.19 9.07
N ARG A 81 -7.61 -18.86 9.20
CA ARG A 81 -8.77 -18.15 9.75
C ARG A 81 -10.05 -18.37 8.95
N GLN A 82 -9.96 -18.43 7.62
CA GLN A 82 -11.10 -18.79 6.77
C GLN A 82 -11.68 -20.16 7.13
N LYS A 83 -10.82 -21.16 7.42
CA LYS A 83 -11.26 -22.50 7.86
C LYS A 83 -11.90 -22.47 9.24
N GLU A 84 -11.31 -21.73 10.18
CA GLU A 84 -11.79 -21.62 11.57
C GLU A 84 -13.14 -20.91 11.66
N LEU A 85 -13.32 -19.83 10.88
CA LEU A 85 -14.52 -18.98 10.93
C LEU A 85 -15.59 -19.39 9.92
N GLY A 86 -15.28 -20.29 8.97
CA GLY A 86 -16.21 -20.68 7.91
C GLY A 86 -16.55 -19.53 6.95
N ASN A 87 -15.73 -18.47 6.90
CA ASN A 87 -15.99 -17.25 6.14
C ASN A 87 -14.88 -16.99 5.12
N LYS A 88 -15.29 -16.52 3.93
CA LYS A 88 -14.34 -16.09 2.89
C LYS A 88 -13.97 -14.64 3.15
N MET A 89 -12.68 -14.38 3.32
CA MET A 89 -12.12 -13.05 3.52
C MET A 89 -10.89 -12.89 2.62
N LYS A 90 -10.72 -11.71 2.09
CA LYS A 90 -9.59 -11.38 1.20
C LYS A 90 -9.02 -10.01 1.56
N THR A 91 -7.80 -9.76 1.15
CA THR A 91 -7.17 -8.45 1.32
C THR A 91 -6.06 -8.26 0.29
N THR A 92 -5.74 -7.01 -0.02
CA THR A 92 -4.46 -6.64 -0.62
C THR A 92 -3.36 -6.72 0.42
N ALA A 93 -2.13 -6.60 0.01
CA ALA A 93 -1.00 -6.33 0.90
C ALA A 93 0.11 -5.61 0.14
N ALA A 94 0.66 -4.57 0.74
CA ALA A 94 1.88 -3.91 0.32
C ALA A 94 2.82 -3.82 1.51
N VAL A 95 4.04 -4.33 1.38
CA VAL A 95 5.05 -4.32 2.44
C VAL A 95 6.35 -3.75 1.89
N VAL A 96 6.92 -2.80 2.63
CA VAL A 96 8.19 -2.16 2.32
C VAL A 96 9.14 -2.35 3.50
N ARG A 97 10.39 -2.69 3.21
CA ARG A 97 11.51 -2.64 4.15
C ARG A 97 12.65 -1.82 3.53
N ILE A 98 13.05 -0.76 4.20
CA ILE A 98 14.18 0.08 3.83
C ILE A 98 15.31 -0.23 4.81
N ASP A 99 16.45 -0.68 4.30
CA ASP A 99 17.68 -0.88 5.06
C ASP A 99 18.78 0.09 4.61
N ASP A 100 20.03 -0.15 5.02
CA ASP A 100 21.14 0.75 4.70
C ASP A 100 21.49 0.77 3.19
N THR A 101 21.01 -0.20 2.41
CA THR A 101 21.39 -0.39 1.00
C THR A 101 20.20 -0.35 0.05
N TRP A 102 19.07 -0.95 0.43
CA TRP A 102 17.94 -1.19 -0.45
C TRP A 102 16.60 -0.83 0.20
N ALA A 103 15.63 -0.48 -0.62
CA ALA A 103 14.22 -0.65 -0.31
C ALA A 103 13.72 -1.94 -1.00
N HIS A 104 13.30 -2.90 -0.19
CA HIS A 104 12.66 -4.13 -0.63
C HIS A 104 11.15 -3.93 -0.58
N ILE A 105 10.47 -4.18 -1.69
CA ILE A 105 9.03 -3.97 -1.86
C ILE A 105 8.40 -5.29 -2.30
N ALA A 106 7.33 -5.68 -1.64
CA ALA A 106 6.48 -6.78 -2.09
C ALA A 106 5.01 -6.36 -2.01
N HIS A 107 4.19 -6.75 -2.99
CA HIS A 107 2.76 -6.45 -2.96
C HIS A 107 1.91 -7.52 -3.64
N VAL A 108 0.64 -7.56 -3.25
CA VAL A 108 -0.47 -8.32 -3.87
C VAL A 108 -1.70 -7.41 -3.85
N GLY A 109 -2.38 -7.28 -4.98
CA GLY A 109 -3.54 -6.40 -5.14
C GLY A 109 -3.20 -5.08 -5.79
N ASP A 110 -3.97 -4.05 -5.50
CA ASP A 110 -3.93 -2.71 -6.07
C ASP A 110 -3.63 -1.60 -5.05
N SER A 111 -3.32 -1.97 -3.80
CA SER A 111 -2.62 -1.05 -2.89
C SER A 111 -1.24 -0.76 -3.45
N ARG A 112 -0.95 0.52 -3.67
CA ARG A 112 0.23 0.95 -4.42
C ARG A 112 1.38 1.40 -3.53
N VAL A 113 2.60 1.17 -4.02
CA VAL A 113 3.83 1.76 -3.50
C VAL A 113 4.44 2.63 -4.58
N TYR A 114 4.64 3.90 -4.28
CA TYR A 114 5.34 4.85 -5.13
C TYR A 114 6.69 5.22 -4.52
N ALA A 115 7.73 5.38 -5.33
CA ALA A 115 8.98 6.00 -4.92
C ALA A 115 9.18 7.30 -5.71
N PHE A 116 9.70 8.31 -5.03
CA PHE A 116 9.91 9.66 -5.58
C PHE A 116 11.38 10.07 -5.42
N LYS A 117 11.90 10.73 -6.46
CA LYS A 117 13.20 11.40 -6.48
C LYS A 117 13.01 12.80 -7.04
N ASP A 118 13.54 13.82 -6.35
CA ASP A 118 13.42 15.22 -6.79
C ASP A 118 11.96 15.61 -7.12
N ALA A 119 11.02 15.22 -6.25
CA ALA A 119 9.57 15.39 -6.40
C ALA A 119 8.98 14.82 -7.71
N LYS A 120 9.59 13.81 -8.29
CA LYS A 120 9.08 13.06 -9.46
C LYS A 120 8.91 11.59 -9.09
N VAL A 121 7.87 10.95 -9.63
CA VAL A 121 7.69 9.50 -9.51
C VAL A 121 8.81 8.80 -10.31
N VAL A 122 9.59 7.99 -9.64
CA VAL A 122 10.66 7.16 -10.25
C VAL A 122 10.29 5.66 -10.26
N PHE A 123 9.31 5.28 -9.46
CA PHE A 123 8.78 3.91 -9.40
C PHE A 123 7.33 3.91 -8.93
N GLN A 124 6.55 2.98 -9.45
CA GLN A 124 5.19 2.65 -9.00
C GLN A 124 5.00 1.13 -9.16
N THR A 125 4.35 0.50 -8.18
CA THR A 125 3.89 -0.90 -8.33
C THR A 125 2.80 -0.99 -9.40
N LEU A 126 2.77 -2.11 -10.14
CA LEU A 126 1.69 -2.41 -11.08
C LEU A 126 0.55 -3.13 -10.37
N ASP A 127 -0.67 -2.69 -10.56
CA ASP A 127 -1.85 -3.26 -9.92
C ASP A 127 -2.10 -4.70 -10.37
N HIS A 128 -2.57 -5.54 -9.50
CA HIS A 128 -3.09 -6.85 -9.88
C HIS A 128 -4.61 -6.75 -10.12
N THR A 129 -5.00 -6.04 -11.19
CA THR A 129 -6.41 -5.80 -11.59
C THR A 129 -6.66 -6.14 -13.06
N ALA A 130 -7.93 -6.31 -13.41
CA ALA A 130 -8.33 -6.49 -14.81
C ALA A 130 -7.98 -5.25 -15.65
N ALA A 131 -8.15 -4.04 -15.11
CA ALA A 131 -7.76 -2.82 -15.79
C ALA A 131 -6.24 -2.76 -16.09
N GLN A 132 -5.37 -3.22 -15.17
CA GLN A 132 -3.94 -3.31 -15.44
C GLN A 132 -3.62 -4.31 -16.54
N MET A 133 -4.34 -5.43 -16.63
CA MET A 133 -4.18 -6.37 -17.74
C MET A 133 -4.55 -5.74 -19.09
N SER A 134 -5.58 -4.88 -19.14
CA SER A 134 -5.92 -4.12 -20.35
C SER A 134 -4.83 -3.14 -20.76
N VAL A 135 -4.07 -2.57 -19.81
CA VAL A 135 -2.86 -1.79 -20.12
C VAL A 135 -1.77 -2.68 -20.74
N GLU A 136 -1.53 -3.87 -20.18
CA GLU A 136 -0.47 -4.78 -20.63
C GLU A 136 -0.71 -5.29 -22.07
N VAL A 137 -1.97 -5.44 -22.45
CA VAL A 137 -2.32 -5.83 -23.84
C VAL A 137 -2.53 -4.64 -24.77
N GLY A 138 -2.38 -3.40 -24.27
CA GLY A 138 -2.44 -2.17 -25.06
C GLY A 138 -3.84 -1.68 -25.41
N GLU A 139 -4.87 -2.14 -24.70
CA GLU A 139 -6.27 -1.70 -24.89
C GLU A 139 -6.53 -0.32 -24.28
N ILE A 140 -5.89 -0.01 -23.16
CA ILE A 140 -5.98 1.28 -22.47
C ILE A 140 -4.59 1.78 -22.07
N THR A 141 -4.48 3.07 -21.75
CA THR A 141 -3.26 3.67 -21.19
C THR A 141 -3.23 3.56 -19.66
N PRO A 142 -2.06 3.65 -19.01
CA PRO A 142 -1.98 3.64 -17.53
C PRO A 142 -2.82 4.75 -16.87
N GLN A 143 -3.00 5.89 -17.53
CA GLN A 143 -3.78 7.01 -17.01
C GLN A 143 -5.29 6.70 -16.97
N GLU A 144 -5.77 5.81 -17.85
CA GLU A 144 -7.18 5.42 -17.93
C GLU A 144 -7.59 4.40 -16.85
N ILE A 145 -6.64 3.76 -16.14
CA ILE A 145 -6.94 2.82 -15.04
C ILE A 145 -7.88 3.45 -14.02
N ARG A 146 -7.66 4.71 -13.62
CA ARG A 146 -8.46 5.39 -12.57
C ARG A 146 -9.95 5.49 -12.89
N SER A 147 -10.30 5.62 -14.16
CA SER A 147 -11.69 5.72 -14.65
C SER A 147 -12.22 4.42 -15.24
N HIS A 148 -11.41 3.35 -15.27
CA HIS A 148 -11.84 2.09 -15.86
C HIS A 148 -12.89 1.39 -14.97
N PRO A 149 -13.98 0.82 -15.54
CA PRO A 149 -15.02 0.16 -14.77
C PRO A 149 -14.49 -1.03 -13.95
N ASP A 150 -13.49 -1.75 -14.48
CA ASP A 150 -12.89 -2.93 -13.85
C ASP A 150 -11.65 -2.60 -12.99
N ARG A 151 -11.43 -1.33 -12.60
CA ARG A 151 -10.26 -0.93 -11.81
C ARG A 151 -10.15 -1.66 -10.47
N CYS A 152 -11.31 -1.98 -9.85
CA CYS A 152 -11.37 -2.68 -8.55
C CYS A 152 -11.53 -4.21 -8.72
N VAL A 153 -11.50 -4.74 -9.97
CA VAL A 153 -11.58 -6.19 -10.21
C VAL A 153 -10.20 -6.80 -10.05
N LEU A 154 -9.91 -7.28 -8.83
CA LEU A 154 -8.61 -7.86 -8.52
C LEU A 154 -8.40 -9.20 -9.19
N THR A 155 -7.24 -9.37 -9.82
CA THR A 155 -6.75 -10.65 -10.37
C THR A 155 -5.94 -11.43 -9.35
N LYS A 156 -5.38 -10.76 -8.32
CA LYS A 156 -4.68 -11.39 -7.19
C LYS A 156 -5.05 -10.71 -5.88
N ALA A 157 -5.36 -11.52 -4.87
CA ALA A 157 -5.59 -11.07 -3.49
C ALA A 157 -5.16 -12.17 -2.51
N LEU A 158 -4.76 -11.82 -1.30
CA LEU A 158 -4.52 -12.77 -0.22
C LEU A 158 -5.86 -13.39 0.24
N GLY A 159 -5.79 -14.61 0.77
CA GLY A 159 -6.98 -15.41 1.10
C GLY A 159 -7.57 -16.15 -0.11
N SER A 160 -6.90 -16.12 -1.28
CA SER A 160 -7.24 -16.94 -2.45
C SER A 160 -6.37 -18.20 -2.48
N SER A 161 -6.93 -19.31 -2.95
CA SER A 161 -6.19 -20.59 -3.11
C SER A 161 -5.25 -20.57 -4.31
N ASP A 162 -5.54 -19.74 -5.30
CA ASP A 162 -4.86 -19.70 -6.57
C ASP A 162 -3.84 -18.56 -6.64
N GLU A 163 -2.73 -18.78 -7.35
CA GLU A 163 -1.58 -17.91 -7.60
C GLU A 163 -1.29 -16.77 -6.59
N ARG A 164 -0.49 -17.08 -5.58
CA ARG A 164 -0.21 -16.25 -4.42
C ARG A 164 1.15 -15.53 -4.48
N ARG A 165 1.82 -15.53 -5.63
CA ARG A 165 3.15 -14.97 -5.71
C ARG A 165 3.08 -13.44 -5.67
N PRO A 166 3.58 -12.81 -4.59
CA PRO A 166 3.71 -11.38 -4.55
C PRO A 166 4.62 -10.89 -5.68
N SER A 167 4.33 -9.72 -6.22
CA SER A 167 5.29 -9.01 -7.05
C SER A 167 6.38 -8.42 -6.17
N LEU A 168 7.63 -8.50 -6.65
CA LEU A 168 8.83 -8.13 -5.90
C LEU A 168 9.60 -7.06 -6.66
N THR A 169 10.10 -6.07 -5.94
CA THR A 169 11.00 -5.04 -6.45
C THR A 169 12.02 -4.67 -5.40
N GLN A 170 13.23 -4.34 -5.84
CA GLN A 170 14.29 -3.78 -5.02
C GLN A 170 14.74 -2.46 -5.66
N LEU A 171 14.78 -1.40 -4.86
CA LEU A 171 15.27 -0.10 -5.28
C LEU A 171 16.52 0.25 -4.47
N PRO A 172 17.62 0.68 -5.11
CA PRO A 172 18.77 1.20 -4.39
C PRO A 172 18.36 2.37 -3.50
N LYS A 173 18.84 2.43 -2.25
CA LYS A 173 18.51 3.48 -1.28
C LYS A 173 18.70 4.91 -1.82
N ASP A 174 19.67 5.10 -2.71
CA ASP A 174 19.98 6.41 -3.28
C ASP A 174 19.16 6.75 -4.53
N SER A 175 18.34 5.83 -5.01
CA SER A 175 17.47 6.04 -6.17
C SER A 175 16.17 6.79 -5.84
N PHE A 176 15.86 7.02 -4.56
CA PHE A 176 14.65 7.72 -4.12
C PHE A 176 14.91 8.57 -2.86
N ASP A 177 14.04 9.55 -2.65
CA ASP A 177 14.03 10.41 -1.46
C ASP A 177 12.80 10.13 -0.57
N CYS A 178 11.69 9.74 -1.19
CA CYS A 178 10.42 9.49 -0.50
C CYS A 178 9.74 8.23 -1.03
N ILE A 179 8.96 7.59 -0.15
CA ILE A 179 8.03 6.52 -0.50
C ILE A 179 6.63 6.92 -0.03
N LEU A 180 5.62 6.66 -0.86
CA LEU A 180 4.21 6.71 -0.51
C LEU A 180 3.62 5.32 -0.71
N MET A 181 2.93 4.82 0.30
CA MET A 181 2.09 3.62 0.20
C MET A 181 0.63 4.06 0.37
N CYS A 182 -0.29 3.55 -0.43
CA CYS A 182 -1.70 3.94 -0.29
C CYS A 182 -2.66 2.90 -0.87
N THR A 183 -3.86 2.84 -0.30
CA THR A 183 -4.99 2.05 -0.80
C THR A 183 -5.68 2.75 -1.98
N ASP A 184 -6.57 2.04 -2.67
CA ASP A 184 -7.25 2.54 -3.88
C ASP A 184 -8.18 3.73 -3.58
N GLY A 185 -8.82 3.77 -2.41
CA GLY A 185 -9.61 4.93 -1.96
C GLY A 185 -8.79 6.21 -1.79
N PHE A 186 -7.46 6.10 -1.68
CA PHE A 186 -6.58 7.27 -1.69
C PHE A 186 -6.09 7.61 -3.11
N TRP A 187 -5.40 6.67 -3.79
CA TRP A 187 -4.82 6.97 -5.10
C TRP A 187 -5.89 7.17 -6.17
N GLY A 188 -7.10 6.65 -5.99
CA GLY A 188 -8.23 6.90 -6.88
C GLY A 188 -8.57 8.38 -7.04
N SER A 189 -8.37 9.17 -5.99
CA SER A 189 -8.74 10.61 -5.92
C SER A 189 -7.53 11.56 -5.95
N VAL A 190 -6.30 11.07 -5.78
CA VAL A 190 -5.05 11.86 -5.80
C VAL A 190 -4.17 11.35 -6.93
N THR A 191 -3.96 12.19 -7.96
CA THR A 191 -3.14 11.79 -9.12
C THR A 191 -1.64 11.84 -8.80
N GLU A 192 -0.83 11.14 -9.61
CA GLU A 192 0.64 11.20 -9.49
C GLU A 192 1.17 12.64 -9.65
N LYS A 193 0.51 13.45 -10.48
CA LYS A 193 0.81 14.87 -10.63
C LYS A 193 0.55 15.64 -9.35
N ASP A 194 -0.57 15.35 -8.67
CA ASP A 194 -0.91 15.97 -7.39
C ASP A 194 0.08 15.54 -6.30
N MET A 195 0.43 14.25 -6.23
CA MET A 195 1.45 13.73 -5.31
C MET A 195 2.78 14.46 -5.46
N CYS A 196 3.26 14.64 -6.71
CA CYS A 196 4.50 15.36 -7.02
C CYS A 196 4.41 16.85 -6.64
N ASN A 197 3.30 17.53 -6.97
CA ASN A 197 3.09 18.93 -6.65
C ASN A 197 3.06 19.16 -5.12
N CYS A 198 2.34 18.32 -4.38
CA CYS A 198 2.31 18.39 -2.93
C CYS A 198 3.69 18.12 -2.31
N LEU A 199 4.43 17.11 -2.84
CA LEU A 199 5.77 16.81 -2.36
C LEU A 199 6.73 17.98 -2.55
N SER A 200 6.66 18.68 -3.69
CA SER A 200 7.52 19.84 -3.97
C SER A 200 7.30 21.03 -3.01
N GLN A 201 6.14 21.09 -2.34
CA GLN A 201 5.75 22.12 -1.40
C GLN A 201 5.91 21.68 0.07
N SER A 202 6.34 20.43 0.30
CA SER A 202 6.40 19.82 1.63
C SER A 202 7.82 19.71 2.15
N CYS A 203 7.98 19.92 3.45
CA CYS A 203 9.24 19.68 4.15
C CYS A 203 9.16 18.48 5.13
N SER A 204 8.01 17.84 5.26
CA SER A 204 7.79 16.69 6.14
C SER A 204 6.74 15.73 5.57
N PRO A 205 6.76 14.44 5.99
CA PRO A 205 5.73 13.47 5.60
C PRO A 205 4.32 13.92 6.02
N GLN A 206 4.20 14.58 7.17
CA GLN A 206 2.92 15.09 7.66
C GLN A 206 2.36 16.15 6.71
N GLN A 207 3.13 17.17 6.39
CA GLN A 207 2.70 18.25 5.48
C GLN A 207 2.35 17.69 4.10
N TRP A 208 3.12 16.72 3.60
CA TRP A 208 2.84 16.09 2.32
C TRP A 208 1.48 15.37 2.32
N LEU A 209 1.19 14.57 3.35
CA LEU A 209 -0.11 13.92 3.49
C LEU A 209 -1.25 14.93 3.65
N GLU A 210 -1.09 15.97 4.46
CA GLU A 210 -2.11 17.02 4.67
C GLU A 210 -2.51 17.69 3.35
N LEU A 211 -1.53 18.10 2.54
CA LEU A 211 -1.80 18.70 1.22
C LEU A 211 -2.51 17.74 0.26
N MET A 212 -2.11 16.46 0.26
CA MET A 212 -2.78 15.45 -0.56
C MET A 212 -4.21 15.16 -0.07
N GLN A 213 -4.45 15.17 1.25
CA GLN A 213 -5.79 15.01 1.82
C GLN A 213 -6.72 16.15 1.41
N GLU A 214 -6.24 17.40 1.39
CA GLU A 214 -7.03 18.54 0.91
C GLU A 214 -7.46 18.39 -0.56
N ILE A 215 -6.58 17.82 -1.40
CA ILE A 215 -6.91 17.54 -2.81
C ILE A 215 -7.94 16.40 -2.87
N ARG A 216 -7.69 15.31 -2.12
CA ARG A 216 -8.60 14.18 -2.05
C ARG A 216 -10.00 14.62 -1.65
N ASP A 217 -10.13 15.37 -0.56
CA ASP A 217 -11.42 15.83 -0.01
C ASP A 217 -12.19 16.73 -1.01
N LYS A 218 -11.47 17.42 -1.92
CA LYS A 218 -12.09 18.20 -3.02
C LYS A 218 -12.54 17.33 -4.19
N ASN A 219 -11.85 16.23 -4.45
CA ASN A 219 -12.10 15.35 -5.59
C ASN A 219 -13.17 14.28 -5.33
N ILE A 220 -13.50 14.02 -4.07
CA ILE A 220 -14.57 13.08 -3.70
C ILE A 220 -15.91 13.73 -3.97
N LEU A 221 -16.69 13.16 -4.88
CA LEU A 221 -17.98 13.70 -5.26
C LEU A 221 -19.13 13.06 -4.47
N ASN A 222 -19.20 11.75 -4.31
CA ASN A 222 -20.32 11.06 -3.66
C ASN A 222 -19.99 9.72 -2.99
N ASP A 223 -18.82 9.13 -3.23
CA ASP A 223 -18.46 7.78 -2.74
C ASP A 223 -17.08 7.82 -2.09
N ASP A 224 -17.08 8.12 -0.79
CA ASP A 224 -15.86 8.17 0.01
C ASP A 224 -15.58 6.79 0.59
N ASP A 225 -14.64 6.05 0.00
CA ASP A 225 -14.23 4.73 0.44
C ASP A 225 -13.20 4.77 1.59
N ASN A 226 -12.96 3.62 2.21
CA ASN A 226 -11.81 3.47 3.10
C ASN A 226 -10.55 3.97 2.39
N ASN A 227 -9.74 4.74 3.08
CA ASN A 227 -8.56 5.31 2.47
C ASN A 227 -7.43 5.46 3.47
N THR A 228 -6.31 4.86 3.13
CA THR A 228 -5.12 4.85 3.98
C THR A 228 -3.90 5.22 3.17
N ALA A 229 -3.01 6.03 3.77
CA ALA A 229 -1.74 6.38 3.17
C ALA A 229 -0.63 6.47 4.21
N ILE A 230 0.58 6.03 3.84
CA ILE A 230 1.80 6.11 4.61
C ILE A 230 2.83 6.87 3.77
N ALA A 231 3.28 8.03 4.24
CA ALA A 231 4.37 8.78 3.65
C ALA A 231 5.67 8.56 4.44
N ILE A 232 6.74 8.24 3.75
CA ILE A 232 8.09 8.03 4.29
C ILE A 232 9.02 8.97 3.54
N MET A 233 9.78 9.81 4.26
CA MET A 233 10.70 10.77 3.67
C MET A 233 12.08 10.65 4.29
N LYS A 234 13.12 10.70 3.44
CA LYS A 234 14.51 10.79 3.87
C LYS A 234 14.72 12.12 4.62
N GLN A 235 15.27 12.04 5.82
CA GLN A 235 15.63 13.25 6.56
C GLN A 235 16.81 13.92 5.86
N ARG A 236 16.71 15.23 5.64
CA ARG A 236 17.86 16.01 5.15
C ARG A 236 18.88 16.10 6.28
N GLU A 237 20.10 15.72 5.98
CA GLU A 237 21.21 16.03 6.88
C GLU A 237 21.31 17.55 6.95
N GLY A 238 21.17 18.10 8.16
CA GLY A 238 21.26 19.53 8.44
C GLY A 238 22.69 20.07 8.25
#